data_2cb2fe04e1262085c0c84d64b41ab0f8
#
_entry.id   2cb2fe04e1262085c0c84d64b41ab0f8
#
_cell.length_a   1.000
_cell.length_b   1.000
_cell.length_c   1.000
_cell.angle_alpha   90.00
_cell.angle_beta   90.00
_cell.angle_gamma   90.00
#
_symmetry.space_group_name_H-M   'P 1'
#
loop_
_entity.id
_entity.type
_entity.pdbx_description
1 polymer ?
#
loop_
_entity_poly.entity_id
_entity_poly.type
_entity_poly.pdbx_seq_one_letter_code
_entity_poly.pdbx_strand_id
1 'polypeptide(L)'
;ENPAEPVTPGQGEEPAAPTEPELTPEEIAEQERLAAEKAREERLQGLLDSMTLEEKVGQLFFVRCPETNAVEDISTYHLGGYLLFGRDYKDGDSWLTWEQFIQKIESYQDAAAIPLFIGSDEEGGTVTRASRNPNLFSEPFKSPQKLNYIGGIEEILRDTDTRSRELRALGINVNFAPV
;
A
#
# COMPACT_ATOMS: atom_id res chain seq x y z
N GLU A 1 86.02 -25.86 -25.93
CA GLU A 1 84.91 -25.29 -26.78
C GLU A 1 83.61 -25.93 -26.32
N ASN A 2 82.75 -25.09 -25.72
CA ASN A 2 81.47 -25.49 -25.21
C ASN A 2 80.37 -24.88 -26.14
N PRO A 3 79.42 -25.68 -26.67
CA PRO A 3 78.41 -25.18 -27.55
C PRO A 3 77.34 -24.41 -26.82
N ALA A 4 76.94 -23.28 -27.39
CA ALA A 4 75.92 -22.36 -26.90
C ALA A 4 74.52 -23.04 -26.87
N GLU A 5 73.78 -22.81 -25.76
CA GLU A 5 72.35 -23.18 -25.63
C GLU A 5 71.46 -22.25 -26.49
N PRO A 6 70.35 -22.74 -27.05
CA PRO A 6 69.42 -21.94 -27.81
C PRO A 6 68.51 -21.11 -26.89
N VAL A 7 68.43 -19.81 -27.20
CA VAL A 7 67.53 -18.82 -26.53
C VAL A 7 66.12 -19.04 -27.02
N THR A 8 65.20 -19.37 -26.09
CA THR A 8 63.77 -19.46 -26.34
C THR A 8 63.18 -18.05 -26.47
N PRO A 9 62.32 -17.79 -27.48
CA PRO A 9 61.63 -16.49 -27.62
C PRO A 9 60.63 -16.31 -26.47
N GLY A 10 60.65 -15.14 -25.82
CA GLY A 10 59.70 -14.76 -24.77
C GLY A 10 58.26 -14.79 -25.28
N GLN A 11 57.38 -15.39 -24.48
CA GLN A 11 55.96 -15.30 -24.65
C GLN A 11 55.53 -13.84 -24.42
N GLY A 12 54.98 -13.20 -25.47
CA GLY A 12 54.37 -11.89 -25.35
C GLY A 12 53.14 -11.99 -24.45
N GLU A 13 53.11 -11.17 -23.40
CA GLU A 13 51.88 -10.97 -22.59
C GLU A 13 50.83 -10.35 -23.48
N GLU A 14 49.73 -11.04 -23.65
CA GLU A 14 48.51 -10.54 -24.26
C GLU A 14 47.97 -9.40 -23.38
N PRO A 15 47.63 -8.21 -23.94
CA PRO A 15 47.11 -7.12 -23.12
C PRO A 15 45.80 -7.51 -22.48
N ALA A 16 45.72 -7.43 -21.15
CA ALA A 16 44.51 -7.68 -20.38
C ALA A 16 43.37 -6.79 -20.91
N ALA A 17 42.23 -7.42 -21.20
CA ALA A 17 41.02 -6.70 -21.61
C ALA A 17 40.68 -5.64 -20.56
N PRO A 18 40.20 -4.45 -20.94
CA PRO A 18 39.80 -3.42 -19.99
C PRO A 18 38.69 -3.96 -19.11
N THR A 19 38.94 -4.03 -17.80
CA THR A 19 37.93 -4.31 -16.81
C THR A 19 36.92 -3.17 -16.81
N GLU A 20 35.64 -3.45 -17.05
CA GLU A 20 34.58 -2.47 -16.86
C GLU A 20 34.66 -1.94 -15.42
N PRO A 21 34.50 -0.63 -15.21
CA PRO A 21 34.53 -0.06 -13.85
C PRO A 21 33.42 -0.67 -12.99
N GLU A 22 33.77 -1.18 -11.81
CA GLU A 22 32.81 -1.67 -10.87
C GLU A 22 31.90 -0.50 -10.44
N LEU A 23 30.57 -0.71 -10.51
CA LEU A 23 29.59 0.28 -10.10
C LEU A 23 29.70 0.56 -8.60
N THR A 24 29.57 1.80 -8.23
CA THR A 24 29.49 2.20 -6.83
C THR A 24 28.18 1.66 -6.18
N PRO A 25 28.13 1.50 -4.85
CA PRO A 25 26.90 1.10 -4.15
C PRO A 25 25.71 2.02 -4.44
N GLU A 26 25.95 3.31 -4.66
CA GLU A 26 24.92 4.30 -5.01
C GLU A 26 24.38 4.08 -6.43
N GLU A 27 25.26 3.79 -7.40
CA GLU A 27 24.86 3.48 -8.78
C GLU A 27 24.09 2.15 -8.86
N ILE A 28 24.48 1.15 -8.06
CA ILE A 28 23.75 -0.12 -7.97
C ILE A 28 22.34 0.12 -7.41
N ALA A 29 22.22 0.85 -6.30
CA ALA A 29 20.93 1.16 -5.68
C ALA A 29 20.01 1.97 -6.61
N GLU A 30 20.57 2.90 -7.39
CA GLU A 30 19.80 3.67 -8.37
C GLU A 30 19.35 2.80 -9.54
N GLN A 31 20.20 1.89 -10.04
CA GLN A 31 19.80 0.93 -11.08
C GLN A 31 18.69 -0.01 -10.61
N GLU A 32 18.79 -0.53 -9.38
CA GLU A 32 17.75 -1.38 -8.79
C GLU A 32 16.42 -0.62 -8.64
N ARG A 33 16.47 0.64 -8.20
CA ARG A 33 15.28 1.51 -8.09
C ARG A 33 14.61 1.71 -9.45
N LEU A 34 15.39 2.06 -10.48
CA LEU A 34 14.88 2.27 -11.85
C LEU A 34 14.33 0.97 -12.46
N ALA A 35 14.99 -0.15 -12.23
CA ALA A 35 14.51 -1.45 -12.68
C ALA A 35 13.18 -1.85 -12.01
N ALA A 36 13.05 -1.61 -10.70
CA ALA A 36 11.82 -1.86 -9.95
C ALA A 36 10.66 -0.95 -10.41
N GLU A 37 10.94 0.33 -10.69
CA GLU A 37 9.97 1.28 -11.22
C GLU A 37 9.46 0.85 -12.60
N LYS A 38 10.37 0.50 -13.50
CA LYS A 38 10.02 -0.01 -14.83
C LYS A 38 9.20 -1.30 -14.76
N ALA A 39 9.59 -2.26 -13.95
CA ALA A 39 8.85 -3.50 -13.77
C ALA A 39 7.44 -3.26 -13.21
N ARG A 40 7.30 -2.27 -12.31
CA ARG A 40 6.00 -1.84 -11.79
C ARG A 40 5.12 -1.24 -12.89
N GLU A 41 5.69 -0.36 -13.72
CA GLU A 41 4.96 0.29 -14.81
C GLU A 41 4.51 -0.73 -15.87
N GLU A 42 5.38 -1.65 -16.29
CA GLU A 42 5.06 -2.74 -17.20
C GLU A 42 3.92 -3.63 -16.65
N ARG A 43 3.95 -3.94 -15.36
CA ARG A 43 2.87 -4.71 -14.71
C ARG A 43 1.56 -3.95 -14.69
N LEU A 44 1.58 -2.65 -14.38
CA LEU A 44 0.38 -1.80 -14.38
C LEU A 44 -0.20 -1.66 -15.79
N GLN A 45 0.64 -1.45 -16.79
CA GLN A 45 0.21 -1.37 -18.19
C GLN A 45 -0.39 -2.70 -18.65
N GLY A 46 0.25 -3.83 -18.34
CA GLY A 46 -0.28 -5.16 -18.64
C GLY A 46 -1.65 -5.43 -17.99
N LEU A 47 -1.84 -4.98 -16.75
CA LEU A 47 -3.14 -5.07 -16.08
C LEU A 47 -4.19 -4.22 -16.81
N LEU A 48 -3.88 -2.95 -17.10
CA LEU A 48 -4.78 -2.06 -17.84
C LEU A 48 -5.16 -2.59 -19.22
N ASP A 49 -4.21 -3.18 -19.93
CA ASP A 49 -4.44 -3.74 -21.26
C ASP A 49 -5.34 -4.99 -21.24
N SER A 50 -5.31 -5.74 -20.13
CA SER A 50 -6.15 -6.92 -19.91
C SER A 50 -7.59 -6.60 -19.50
N MET A 51 -7.87 -5.39 -19.01
CA MET A 51 -9.18 -4.98 -18.49
C MET A 51 -10.13 -4.57 -19.61
N THR A 52 -11.40 -4.96 -19.47
CA THR A 52 -12.51 -4.44 -20.27
C THR A 52 -12.79 -2.97 -19.95
N LEU A 53 -13.62 -2.32 -20.76
CA LEU A 53 -14.05 -0.94 -20.49
C LEU A 53 -14.89 -0.86 -19.21
N GLU A 54 -15.77 -1.81 -18.97
CA GLU A 54 -16.62 -1.92 -17.79
C GLU A 54 -15.76 -2.03 -16.52
N GLU A 55 -14.75 -2.89 -16.53
CA GLU A 55 -13.80 -3.03 -15.40
C GLU A 55 -13.02 -1.74 -15.15
N LYS A 56 -12.53 -1.08 -16.20
CA LYS A 56 -11.83 0.21 -16.07
C LYS A 56 -12.74 1.29 -15.49
N VAL A 57 -13.99 1.35 -15.94
CA VAL A 57 -14.97 2.31 -15.41
C VAL A 57 -15.30 2.00 -13.96
N GLY A 58 -15.52 0.73 -13.61
CA GLY A 58 -15.80 0.29 -12.24
C GLY A 58 -14.71 0.68 -11.25
N GLN A 59 -13.44 0.56 -11.64
CA GLN A 59 -12.29 0.96 -10.81
C GLN A 59 -12.23 2.46 -10.47
N LEU A 60 -12.92 3.31 -11.22
CA LEU A 60 -13.02 4.74 -10.91
C LEU A 60 -14.03 5.05 -9.80
N PHE A 61 -14.84 4.08 -9.39
CA PHE A 61 -15.86 4.27 -8.37
C PHE A 61 -15.35 3.84 -6.99
N PHE A 62 -15.19 4.82 -6.12
CA PHE A 62 -14.99 4.67 -4.70
C PHE A 62 -16.30 5.07 -4.02
N VAL A 63 -17.11 4.09 -3.63
CA VAL A 63 -18.50 4.33 -3.26
C VAL A 63 -18.75 4.07 -1.78
N ARG A 64 -19.79 4.66 -1.23
CA ARG A 64 -20.26 4.32 0.12
C ARG A 64 -20.63 2.83 0.14
N CYS A 65 -20.13 2.10 1.14
CA CYS A 65 -20.48 0.69 1.35
C CYS A 65 -22.02 0.55 1.45
N PRO A 66 -22.66 -0.27 0.59
CA PRO A 66 -24.11 -0.45 0.63
C PRO A 66 -24.55 -1.26 1.87
N GLU A 67 -25.84 -1.19 2.22
CA GLU A 67 -26.39 -1.95 3.35
C GLU A 67 -26.62 -3.43 3.02
N THR A 68 -26.85 -3.71 1.75
CA THR A 68 -27.11 -5.06 1.23
C THR A 68 -26.25 -5.29 -0.01
N ASN A 69 -25.97 -6.54 -0.30
CA ASN A 69 -25.23 -6.98 -1.49
C ASN A 69 -23.77 -6.44 -1.60
N ALA A 70 -23.18 -5.99 -0.47
CA ALA A 70 -21.87 -5.35 -0.51
C ALA A 70 -20.77 -6.24 -1.14
N VAL A 71 -20.82 -7.55 -0.94
CA VAL A 71 -19.86 -8.50 -1.55
C VAL A 71 -20.16 -8.70 -3.03
N GLU A 72 -21.44 -8.87 -3.41
CA GLU A 72 -21.87 -9.08 -4.79
C GLU A 72 -21.64 -7.85 -5.69
N ASP A 73 -21.89 -6.65 -5.15
CA ASP A 73 -21.74 -5.40 -5.89
C ASP A 73 -20.29 -5.13 -6.31
N ILE A 74 -19.30 -5.61 -5.54
CA ILE A 74 -17.87 -5.49 -5.89
C ILE A 74 -17.58 -6.14 -7.23
N SER A 75 -17.97 -7.40 -7.40
CA SER A 75 -17.74 -8.15 -8.63
C SER A 75 -18.68 -7.72 -9.75
N THR A 76 -19.94 -7.39 -9.43
CA THR A 76 -20.93 -6.97 -10.43
C THR A 76 -20.57 -5.64 -11.10
N TYR A 77 -20.07 -4.68 -10.31
CA TYR A 77 -19.75 -3.35 -10.81
C TYR A 77 -18.25 -3.09 -10.93
N HIS A 78 -17.40 -4.09 -10.62
CA HIS A 78 -15.94 -3.98 -10.67
C HIS A 78 -15.39 -2.79 -9.85
N LEU A 79 -15.95 -2.55 -8.66
CA LEU A 79 -15.71 -1.35 -7.86
C LEU A 79 -14.23 -1.18 -7.48
N GLY A 80 -13.76 0.07 -7.47
CA GLY A 80 -12.42 0.43 -7.02
C GLY A 80 -12.29 0.52 -5.50
N GLY A 81 -13.37 0.77 -4.78
CA GLY A 81 -13.31 0.83 -3.32
C GLY A 81 -14.61 1.13 -2.60
N TYR A 82 -14.57 0.90 -1.28
CA TYR A 82 -15.66 1.20 -0.34
C TYR A 82 -15.26 2.24 0.70
N LEU A 83 -16.11 3.26 0.85
CA LEU A 83 -16.08 4.19 1.98
C LEU A 83 -16.99 3.67 3.09
N LEU A 84 -16.39 3.37 4.25
CA LEU A 84 -17.08 2.84 5.42
C LEU A 84 -17.58 3.95 6.34
N PHE A 85 -18.84 3.83 6.77
CA PHE A 85 -19.48 4.72 7.74
C PHE A 85 -19.73 3.99 9.07
N GLY A 86 -20.19 4.72 10.07
CA GLY A 86 -20.38 4.18 11.41
C GLY A 86 -21.22 2.89 11.51
N ARG A 87 -22.19 2.70 10.61
CA ARG A 87 -22.99 1.47 10.53
C ARG A 87 -22.17 0.25 10.07
N ASP A 88 -21.13 0.47 9.25
CA ASP A 88 -20.34 -0.61 8.67
C ASP A 88 -19.42 -1.28 9.71
N TYR A 89 -19.28 -0.67 10.88
CA TYR A 89 -18.59 -1.21 12.05
C TYR A 89 -19.52 -1.91 13.04
N LYS A 90 -20.77 -2.20 12.63
CA LYS A 90 -21.80 -2.82 13.44
C LYS A 90 -22.46 -3.99 12.73
N ASP A 91 -23.06 -4.87 13.54
CA ASP A 91 -24.07 -5.84 13.15
C ASP A 91 -25.34 -5.52 13.96
N GLY A 92 -26.35 -4.96 13.31
CA GLY A 92 -27.49 -4.34 13.95
C GLY A 92 -27.05 -3.21 14.92
N ASP A 93 -27.41 -3.35 16.19
CA ASP A 93 -27.04 -2.39 17.23
C ASP A 93 -25.68 -2.70 17.89
N SER A 94 -25.12 -3.88 17.65
CA SER A 94 -23.89 -4.35 18.29
C SER A 94 -22.65 -3.94 17.50
N TRP A 95 -21.59 -3.56 18.22
CA TRP A 95 -20.30 -3.31 17.60
C TRP A 95 -19.64 -4.63 17.17
N LEU A 96 -19.07 -4.67 15.96
CA LEU A 96 -18.27 -5.80 15.49
C LEU A 96 -17.05 -5.99 16.39
N THR A 97 -16.67 -7.25 16.62
CA THR A 97 -15.37 -7.58 17.19
C THR A 97 -14.26 -7.34 16.16
N TRP A 98 -13.01 -7.39 16.58
CA TRP A 98 -11.84 -7.31 15.70
C TRP A 98 -11.91 -8.40 14.60
N GLU A 99 -12.15 -9.64 14.99
CA GLU A 99 -12.22 -10.77 14.09
C GLU A 99 -13.35 -10.64 13.07
N GLN A 100 -14.54 -10.21 13.53
CA GLN A 100 -15.69 -10.01 12.66
C GLN A 100 -15.43 -8.90 11.64
N PHE A 101 -14.78 -7.80 12.07
CA PHE A 101 -14.45 -6.71 11.17
C PHE A 101 -13.41 -7.13 10.14
N ILE A 102 -12.34 -7.84 10.54
CA ILE A 102 -11.33 -8.36 9.62
C ILE A 102 -11.97 -9.31 8.59
N GLN A 103 -12.78 -10.29 9.03
CA GLN A 103 -13.49 -11.21 8.13
C GLN A 103 -14.37 -10.47 7.11
N LYS A 104 -15.03 -9.39 7.54
CA LYS A 104 -15.82 -8.54 6.65
C LYS A 104 -14.94 -7.88 5.58
N ILE A 105 -13.81 -7.30 5.96
CA ILE A 105 -12.87 -6.68 5.00
C ILE A 105 -12.26 -7.73 4.07
N GLU A 106 -11.87 -8.88 4.58
CA GLU A 106 -11.37 -10.01 3.78
C GLU A 106 -12.40 -10.46 2.75
N SER A 107 -13.68 -10.58 3.14
CA SER A 107 -14.74 -10.95 2.20
C SER A 107 -14.90 -9.95 1.04
N TYR A 108 -14.64 -8.67 1.29
CA TYR A 108 -14.64 -7.65 0.24
C TYR A 108 -13.43 -7.78 -0.68
N GLN A 109 -12.25 -8.00 -0.12
CA GLN A 109 -11.03 -8.20 -0.90
C GLN A 109 -11.08 -9.48 -1.75
N ASP A 110 -11.64 -10.55 -1.22
CA ASP A 110 -11.80 -11.84 -1.92
C ASP A 110 -12.77 -11.74 -3.11
N ALA A 111 -13.77 -10.86 -3.03
CA ALA A 111 -14.71 -10.61 -4.13
C ALA A 111 -14.13 -9.73 -5.24
N ALA A 112 -13.02 -9.05 -4.99
CA ALA A 112 -12.43 -8.08 -5.89
C ALA A 112 -11.36 -8.71 -6.79
N ALA A 113 -11.46 -8.50 -8.10
CA ALA A 113 -10.41 -8.91 -9.05
C ALA A 113 -9.12 -8.06 -8.89
N ILE A 114 -9.28 -6.80 -8.51
CA ILE A 114 -8.20 -5.88 -8.16
C ILE A 114 -8.43 -5.44 -6.71
N PRO A 115 -7.39 -5.46 -5.84
CA PRO A 115 -7.56 -5.10 -4.44
C PRO A 115 -8.24 -3.76 -4.24
N LEU A 116 -9.29 -3.75 -3.39
CA LEU A 116 -10.10 -2.58 -3.13
C LEU A 116 -9.38 -1.52 -2.29
N PHE A 117 -9.69 -0.28 -2.56
CA PHE A 117 -9.55 0.77 -1.57
C PHE A 117 -10.63 0.63 -0.50
N ILE A 118 -10.22 0.57 0.75
CA ILE A 118 -11.11 0.58 1.92
C ILE A 118 -10.85 1.87 2.67
N GLY A 119 -11.83 2.75 2.67
CA GLY A 119 -11.71 4.09 3.23
C GLY A 119 -12.59 4.35 4.43
N SER A 120 -12.17 5.28 5.26
CA SER A 120 -12.92 5.78 6.39
C SER A 120 -12.63 7.26 6.64
N ASP A 121 -13.59 7.98 7.24
CA ASP A 121 -13.39 9.36 7.73
C ASP A 121 -12.90 9.30 9.17
N GLU A 122 -11.60 9.18 9.39
CA GLU A 122 -10.99 9.20 10.72
C GLU A 122 -10.24 10.52 10.94
N GLU A 123 -11.01 11.63 10.97
CA GLU A 123 -10.45 12.96 11.23
C GLU A 123 -10.06 13.14 12.71
N GLY A 124 -10.73 12.40 13.58
CA GLY A 124 -10.65 12.59 15.02
C GLY A 124 -11.68 13.59 15.57
N GLY A 125 -11.92 13.54 16.87
CA GLY A 125 -12.92 14.38 17.51
C GLY A 125 -14.36 13.98 17.15
N THR A 126 -15.09 14.86 16.45
CA THR A 126 -16.50 14.58 16.08
C THR A 126 -16.64 13.66 14.88
N VAL A 127 -15.66 13.67 13.99
CA VAL A 127 -15.64 12.82 12.77
C VAL A 127 -14.71 11.65 12.98
N THR A 128 -15.30 10.57 13.46
CA THR A 128 -14.65 9.27 13.66
C THR A 128 -15.64 8.18 13.28
N ARG A 129 -15.14 7.05 12.77
CA ARG A 129 -15.97 5.90 12.36
C ARG A 129 -15.46 4.62 13.02
N ALA A 130 -14.28 4.15 12.65
CA ALA A 130 -13.66 2.96 13.20
C ALA A 130 -13.34 3.12 14.68
N SER A 131 -12.74 4.24 15.06
CA SER A 131 -12.29 4.46 16.44
C SER A 131 -13.42 4.67 17.45
N ARG A 132 -14.66 4.81 17.01
CA ARG A 132 -15.85 4.75 17.89
C ARG A 132 -16.21 3.35 18.34
N ASN A 133 -15.74 2.33 17.65
CA ASN A 133 -15.99 0.95 18.04
C ASN A 133 -15.05 0.56 19.19
N PRO A 134 -15.58 0.32 20.40
CA PRO A 134 -14.78 0.01 21.59
C PRO A 134 -14.12 -1.37 21.54
N ASN A 135 -14.53 -2.23 20.59
CA ASN A 135 -13.89 -3.53 20.36
C ASN A 135 -12.67 -3.43 19.43
N LEU A 136 -12.52 -2.30 18.72
CA LEU A 136 -11.41 -2.05 17.82
C LEU A 136 -10.39 -1.09 18.42
N PHE A 137 -10.85 -0.08 19.16
CA PHE A 137 -10.02 0.95 19.76
C PHE A 137 -10.40 1.20 21.20
N SER A 138 -9.42 1.48 22.04
CA SER A 138 -9.65 1.80 23.46
C SER A 138 -10.31 3.18 23.66
N GLU A 139 -10.05 4.13 22.76
CA GLU A 139 -10.67 5.46 22.75
C GLU A 139 -10.73 6.01 21.30
N PRO A 140 -11.71 6.86 20.99
CA PRO A 140 -11.76 7.53 19.70
C PRO A 140 -10.56 8.47 19.49
N PHE A 141 -10.08 8.60 18.27
CA PHE A 141 -8.99 9.50 17.91
C PHE A 141 -9.35 10.97 18.23
N LYS A 142 -8.35 11.69 18.72
CA LYS A 142 -8.48 13.11 19.06
C LYS A 142 -8.46 13.97 17.80
N SER A 143 -9.16 15.13 17.82
CA SER A 143 -9.08 16.08 16.71
C SER A 143 -7.68 16.69 16.58
N PRO A 144 -7.26 17.11 15.37
CA PRO A 144 -5.99 17.81 15.16
C PRO A 144 -5.84 19.06 16.05
N GLN A 145 -6.93 19.79 16.28
CA GLN A 145 -6.94 20.94 17.18
C GLN A 145 -6.60 20.53 18.62
N LYS A 146 -7.18 19.41 19.10
CA LYS A 146 -6.90 18.91 20.45
C LYS A 146 -5.45 18.44 20.58
N LEU A 147 -4.93 17.74 19.55
CA LEU A 147 -3.55 17.28 19.52
C LEU A 147 -2.56 18.46 19.51
N ASN A 148 -2.85 19.49 18.71
CA ASN A 148 -2.05 20.70 18.69
C ASN A 148 -2.01 21.41 20.06
N TYR A 149 -3.13 21.42 20.78
CA TYR A 149 -3.18 21.97 22.14
C TYR A 149 -2.37 21.15 23.13
N ILE A 150 -2.31 19.82 22.98
CA ILE A 150 -1.59 18.90 23.89
C ILE A 150 -0.07 19.00 23.70
N GLY A 151 0.41 18.96 22.44
CA GLY A 151 1.85 18.84 22.16
C GLY A 151 2.28 19.40 20.79
N GLY A 152 1.46 20.27 20.19
CA GLY A 152 1.80 20.93 18.92
C GLY A 152 1.88 19.95 17.75
N ILE A 153 2.70 20.32 16.77
CA ILE A 153 2.87 19.54 15.54
C ILE A 153 3.46 18.14 15.81
N GLU A 154 4.33 17.99 16.79
CA GLU A 154 4.94 16.70 17.12
C GLU A 154 3.90 15.70 17.61
N GLU A 155 2.92 16.16 18.40
CA GLU A 155 1.80 15.31 18.84
C GLU A 155 0.92 14.90 17.66
N ILE A 156 0.65 15.81 16.73
CA ILE A 156 -0.09 15.49 15.50
C ILE A 156 0.64 14.45 14.67
N LEU A 157 1.94 14.59 14.46
CA LEU A 157 2.73 13.62 13.70
C LEU A 157 2.74 12.23 14.34
N ARG A 158 2.88 12.17 15.68
CA ARG A 158 2.86 10.91 16.43
C ARG A 158 1.50 10.23 16.36
N ASP A 159 0.41 10.98 16.54
CA ASP A 159 -0.95 10.46 16.40
C ASP A 159 -1.22 9.97 14.98
N THR A 160 -0.78 10.73 13.97
CA THR A 160 -0.96 10.35 12.56
C THR A 160 -0.26 9.04 12.23
N ASP A 161 0.98 8.84 12.70
CA ASP A 161 1.70 7.59 12.51
C ASP A 161 1.01 6.41 13.21
N THR A 162 0.58 6.61 14.47
CA THR A 162 -0.17 5.59 15.23
C THR A 162 -1.48 5.24 14.53
N ARG A 163 -2.29 6.25 14.21
CA ARG A 163 -3.58 6.12 13.51
C ARG A 163 -3.43 5.37 12.19
N SER A 164 -2.43 5.73 11.40
CA SER A 164 -2.19 5.08 10.10
C SER A 164 -1.87 3.60 10.25
N ARG A 165 -1.06 3.22 11.25
CA ARG A 165 -0.74 1.82 11.54
C ARG A 165 -1.95 1.04 12.04
N GLU A 166 -2.73 1.62 12.94
CA GLU A 166 -3.91 0.96 13.52
C GLU A 166 -5.03 0.77 12.47
N LEU A 167 -5.32 1.79 11.65
CA LEU A 167 -6.27 1.67 10.54
C LEU A 167 -5.81 0.62 9.52
N ARG A 168 -4.53 0.62 9.17
CA ARG A 168 -3.96 -0.36 8.25
C ARG A 168 -4.06 -1.79 8.78
N ALA A 169 -3.90 -2.00 10.08
CA ALA A 169 -4.06 -3.31 10.72
C ALA A 169 -5.51 -3.84 10.61
N LEU A 170 -6.49 -2.95 10.46
CA LEU A 170 -7.89 -3.27 10.17
C LEU A 170 -8.19 -3.46 8.67
N GLY A 171 -7.18 -3.34 7.79
CA GLY A 171 -7.38 -3.37 6.33
C GLY A 171 -7.91 -2.07 5.73
N ILE A 172 -8.03 -1.00 6.53
CA ILE A 172 -8.38 0.35 6.04
C ILE A 172 -7.13 0.99 5.47
N ASN A 173 -7.10 1.23 4.16
CA ASN A 173 -5.93 1.70 3.43
C ASN A 173 -6.06 3.14 2.89
N VAL A 174 -7.23 3.77 3.09
CA VAL A 174 -7.49 5.18 2.77
C VAL A 174 -8.15 5.87 3.97
N ASN A 175 -7.58 6.99 4.41
CA ASN A 175 -8.22 7.87 5.39
C ASN A 175 -8.55 9.21 4.72
N PHE A 176 -9.82 9.60 4.70
CA PHE A 176 -10.29 10.89 4.15
C PHE A 176 -10.14 12.01 5.18
N ALA A 177 -8.97 12.13 5.76
CA ALA A 177 -8.60 13.14 6.72
C ALA A 177 -7.25 13.77 6.37
N PRO A 178 -7.01 15.03 6.76
CA PRO A 178 -7.92 15.99 7.39
C PRO A 178 -8.82 16.71 6.39
N VAL A 179 -9.95 17.25 6.88
CA VAL A 179 -10.81 18.19 6.16
C VAL A 179 -10.76 19.55 6.85
#